data_f61416cbcb9d5f315c10ba908fcdc044
#
_entry.id   f61416cbcb9d5f315c10ba908fcdc044
#
_cell.length_a   1.000
_cell.length_b   1.000
_cell.length_c   1.000
_cell.angle_alpha   90.00
_cell.angle_beta   90.00
_cell.angle_gamma   90.00
#
_symmetry.space_group_name_H-M   'P 1'
#
loop_
_entity.id
_entity.type
_entity.pdbx_description
1 polymer ?
#
loop_
_entity_poly.entity_id
_entity_poly.type
_entity_poly.pdbx_seq_one_letter_code
_entity_poly.pdbx_strand_id
1 'polypeptide(L)'
;GAEIIDAKGGYITPGLIDAHTHISNFNEPDTMPSLCKDGNEMSDPITPQVRAADAINPWDYAIEKVRDAGFTTVCTLPGSANVIGGTGIVYKLRGHTAEEMILPGTEQMKMALGENPKRVFGTSNKMPMTRMGTAALLRQTLHDAKVYSDALLAAEKDPSKEPPKPDFKMDALVPVVRGEMRCRIHSHRADDICTAMKICEEFGLKYSIEHVTEGYKIVDVLQKKQVTCVVGPHLWAPVKEEIRGMNVENTGILANAGLHVCITADTASQTQYLPMTVGMLMCHGLSEEAAFRGVTIEPATLLGVADRVGSIEVGKDADLAVFTGHPFSSMSKCVVTMIDGCVVHQG
;
A
#
# COMPACT_ATOMS: atom_id res chain seq x y z
N GLY A 1 -12.74 -6.50 37.25
CA GLY A 1 -13.13 -5.12 36.96
C GLY A 1 -12.47 -4.66 35.69
N ALA A 2 -13.01 -3.69 34.99
CA ALA A 2 -12.35 -3.12 33.82
C ALA A 2 -11.08 -2.36 34.25
N GLU A 3 -10.03 -2.48 33.46
CA GLU A 3 -8.85 -1.63 33.58
C GLU A 3 -9.18 -0.23 33.04
N ILE A 4 -8.75 0.79 33.76
CA ILE A 4 -8.99 2.19 33.37
C ILE A 4 -7.66 2.77 32.91
N ILE A 5 -7.63 3.26 31.66
CA ILE A 5 -6.51 4.00 31.08
C ILE A 5 -6.93 5.47 31.01
N ASP A 6 -6.28 6.32 31.83
CA ASP A 6 -6.55 7.76 31.86
C ASP A 6 -5.76 8.46 30.74
N ALA A 7 -6.48 9.01 29.76
CA ALA A 7 -5.89 9.78 28.66
C ALA A 7 -5.37 11.17 29.09
N LYS A 8 -5.57 11.59 30.35
CA LYS A 8 -5.11 12.88 30.92
C LYS A 8 -5.47 14.11 30.07
N GLY A 9 -6.65 14.09 29.45
CA GLY A 9 -7.10 15.14 28.55
C GLY A 9 -6.49 15.12 27.15
N GLY A 10 -5.80 14.05 26.79
CA GLY A 10 -5.25 13.84 25.45
C GLY A 10 -6.29 13.41 24.42
N TYR A 11 -5.84 13.12 23.21
CA TYR A 11 -6.66 12.66 22.10
C TYR A 11 -6.69 11.13 22.05
N ILE A 12 -7.88 10.57 21.83
CA ILE A 12 -8.06 9.14 21.54
C ILE A 12 -8.49 9.02 20.08
N THR A 13 -7.79 8.21 19.32
CA THR A 13 -8.07 7.94 17.90
C THR A 13 -8.23 6.44 17.67
N PRO A 14 -8.86 6.00 16.54
CA PRO A 14 -8.61 4.67 16.03
C PRO A 14 -7.10 4.47 15.89
N GLY A 15 -6.62 3.26 15.97
CA GLY A 15 -5.25 2.95 15.60
C GLY A 15 -4.95 3.44 14.19
N LEU A 16 -3.81 4.09 14.00
CA LEU A 16 -3.41 4.61 12.70
C LEU A 16 -3.07 3.45 11.74
N ILE A 17 -3.32 3.68 10.46
CA ILE A 17 -3.12 2.67 9.40
C ILE A 17 -2.28 3.29 8.29
N ASP A 18 -1.18 2.62 7.91
CA ASP A 18 -0.45 2.95 6.68
C ASP A 18 -0.71 1.87 5.63
N ALA A 19 -1.37 2.29 4.54
CA ALA A 19 -1.80 1.36 3.48
C ALA A 19 -0.68 0.94 2.53
N HIS A 20 0.52 1.51 2.63
CA HIS A 20 1.63 1.21 1.74
C HIS A 20 2.95 1.34 2.47
N THR A 21 3.41 0.24 3.02
CA THR A 21 4.71 0.16 3.69
C THR A 21 5.59 -0.90 3.05
N HIS A 22 6.83 -0.95 3.51
CA HIS A 22 7.80 -1.99 3.19
C HIS A 22 8.38 -2.63 4.48
N ILE A 23 7.67 -2.51 5.59
CA ILE A 23 8.06 -3.10 6.87
C ILE A 23 8.23 -4.60 6.69
N SER A 24 9.29 -5.16 7.24
CA SER A 24 9.78 -6.53 7.07
C SER A 24 10.39 -6.87 5.70
N ASN A 25 10.02 -6.19 4.62
CA ASN A 25 10.60 -6.41 3.28
C ASN A 25 11.88 -5.60 3.06
N PHE A 26 11.96 -4.37 3.60
CA PHE A 26 13.17 -3.55 3.63
C PHE A 26 13.71 -3.53 5.06
N ASN A 27 14.44 -4.59 5.43
CA ASN A 27 14.98 -4.74 6.77
C ASN A 27 15.85 -3.55 7.18
N GLU A 28 15.72 -3.15 8.44
CA GLU A 28 16.55 -2.12 9.07
C GLU A 28 17.56 -2.75 10.06
N PRO A 29 18.74 -2.15 10.22
CA PRO A 29 19.24 -0.93 9.60
C PRO A 29 19.56 -1.10 8.11
N ASP A 30 19.32 -0.07 7.30
CA ASP A 30 19.58 -0.04 5.85
C ASP A 30 21.09 0.06 5.51
N THR A 31 21.89 -0.79 6.13
CA THR A 31 23.34 -0.85 5.97
C THR A 31 23.82 -1.99 5.09
N MET A 32 22.89 -2.88 4.71
CA MET A 32 23.21 -4.08 3.96
C MET A 32 23.13 -3.86 2.45
N PRO A 33 23.92 -4.59 1.65
CA PRO A 33 23.75 -4.61 0.21
C PRO A 33 22.33 -4.95 -0.21
N SER A 34 21.89 -4.45 -1.36
CA SER A 34 20.53 -4.66 -1.86
C SER A 34 20.10 -6.13 -1.95
N LEU A 35 21.07 -7.04 -2.13
CA LEU A 35 20.84 -8.49 -2.13
C LEU A 35 20.42 -9.08 -0.78
N CYS A 36 20.56 -8.31 0.31
CA CYS A 36 20.14 -8.73 1.65
C CYS A 36 18.76 -8.17 2.04
N LYS A 37 18.05 -7.55 1.09
CA LYS A 37 16.72 -6.97 1.28
C LYS A 37 15.69 -7.79 0.51
N ASP A 38 14.58 -8.08 1.15
CA ASP A 38 13.49 -8.90 0.59
C ASP A 38 12.42 -8.08 -0.14
N GLY A 39 12.70 -6.80 -0.41
CA GLY A 39 11.71 -5.89 -0.98
C GLY A 39 11.40 -6.08 -2.45
N ASN A 40 12.33 -6.64 -3.25
CA ASN A 40 12.14 -6.80 -4.70
C ASN A 40 12.82 -8.07 -5.21
N GLU A 41 12.05 -8.93 -5.87
CA GLU A 41 12.59 -10.07 -6.61
C GLU A 41 12.96 -9.65 -8.04
N MET A 42 14.19 -9.14 -8.21
CA MET A 42 14.65 -8.52 -9.47
C MET A 42 15.18 -9.50 -10.52
N SER A 43 14.97 -10.81 -10.34
CA SER A 43 15.41 -11.83 -11.30
C SER A 43 14.59 -11.84 -12.60
N ASP A 44 13.31 -11.42 -12.53
CA ASP A 44 12.37 -11.36 -13.65
C ASP A 44 11.46 -10.13 -13.47
N PRO A 45 11.10 -9.38 -14.51
CA PRO A 45 10.18 -8.25 -14.39
C PRO A 45 8.73 -8.64 -14.05
N ILE A 46 8.38 -9.92 -14.15
CA ILE A 46 7.06 -10.49 -13.88
C ILE A 46 7.18 -11.62 -12.86
N THR A 47 6.85 -11.31 -11.61
CA THR A 47 6.96 -12.23 -10.46
C THR A 47 5.68 -12.25 -9.61
N PRO A 48 4.48 -12.47 -10.19
CA PRO A 48 3.22 -12.39 -9.47
C PRO A 48 3.08 -13.45 -8.37
N GLN A 49 3.80 -14.57 -8.46
CA GLN A 49 3.79 -15.67 -7.49
C GLN A 49 4.55 -15.37 -6.19
N VAL A 50 5.34 -14.28 -6.15
CA VAL A 50 6.05 -13.86 -4.94
C VAL A 50 5.07 -13.23 -3.96
N ARG A 51 5.23 -13.53 -2.66
CA ARG A 51 4.33 -13.07 -1.60
C ARG A 51 5.09 -12.37 -0.50
N ALA A 52 4.75 -11.13 -0.21
CA ALA A 52 5.33 -10.40 0.93
C ALA A 52 5.07 -11.10 2.27
N ALA A 53 4.01 -11.89 2.38
CA ALA A 53 3.68 -12.68 3.55
C ALA A 53 4.81 -13.65 3.97
N ASP A 54 5.57 -14.16 2.99
CA ASP A 54 6.66 -15.11 3.25
C ASP A 54 7.93 -14.43 3.80
N ALA A 55 7.99 -13.09 3.76
CA ALA A 55 9.12 -12.29 4.27
C ALA A 55 8.78 -11.52 5.56
N ILE A 56 7.57 -11.66 6.12
CA ILE A 56 7.21 -10.96 7.35
C ILE A 56 8.06 -11.47 8.52
N ASN A 57 8.81 -10.54 9.10
CA ASN A 57 9.59 -10.74 10.29
C ASN A 57 8.93 -10.05 11.49
N PRO A 58 8.29 -10.78 12.44
CA PRO A 58 7.64 -10.18 13.61
C PRO A 58 8.61 -9.40 14.53
N TRP A 59 9.89 -9.63 14.37
CA TRP A 59 10.98 -9.01 15.14
C TRP A 59 11.68 -7.87 14.39
N ASP A 60 11.10 -7.40 13.27
CA ASP A 60 11.62 -6.24 12.56
C ASP A 60 11.59 -5.01 13.47
N TYR A 61 12.72 -4.31 13.56
CA TYR A 61 12.89 -3.09 14.33
C TYR A 61 11.83 -2.02 13.99
N ALA A 62 11.41 -1.95 12.74
CA ALA A 62 10.39 -1.01 12.29
C ALA A 62 9.03 -1.22 12.99
N ILE A 63 8.67 -2.46 13.32
CA ILE A 63 7.38 -2.79 13.96
C ILE A 63 7.24 -2.05 15.30
N GLU A 64 8.25 -2.11 16.15
CA GLU A 64 8.23 -1.42 17.46
C GLU A 64 8.10 0.10 17.25
N LYS A 65 8.92 0.69 16.39
CA LYS A 65 8.93 2.14 16.14
C LYS A 65 7.61 2.67 15.59
N VAL A 66 7.02 1.94 14.67
CA VAL A 66 5.76 2.34 14.03
C VAL A 66 4.59 2.14 15.00
N ARG A 67 4.60 1.07 15.78
CA ARG A 67 3.62 0.81 16.85
C ARG A 67 3.65 1.90 17.93
N ASP A 68 4.85 2.31 18.36
CA ASP A 68 5.04 3.37 19.35
C ASP A 68 4.55 4.75 18.87
N ALA A 69 4.39 4.92 17.56
CA ALA A 69 3.81 6.11 16.96
C ALA A 69 2.27 6.06 16.80
N GLY A 70 1.61 4.99 17.29
CA GLY A 70 0.15 4.85 17.28
C GLY A 70 -0.42 4.08 16.09
N PHE A 71 0.43 3.45 15.26
CA PHE A 71 -0.04 2.57 14.20
C PHE A 71 -0.36 1.19 14.75
N THR A 72 -1.47 0.63 14.30
CA THR A 72 -1.92 -0.71 14.70
C THR A 72 -1.90 -1.70 13.54
N THR A 73 -2.10 -1.21 12.34
CA THR A 73 -2.27 -2.00 11.11
C THR A 73 -1.47 -1.38 9.98
N VAL A 74 -0.81 -2.22 9.19
CA VAL A 74 -0.07 -1.80 8.00
C VAL A 74 -0.32 -2.78 6.85
N CYS A 75 -0.11 -2.28 5.62
CA CYS A 75 -0.02 -3.14 4.45
C CYS A 75 1.42 -3.11 3.94
N THR A 76 2.10 -4.25 3.97
CA THR A 76 3.41 -4.40 3.35
C THR A 76 3.27 -4.90 1.93
N LEU A 77 3.85 -4.16 1.00
CA LEU A 77 3.88 -4.46 -0.44
C LEU A 77 5.31 -4.78 -0.88
N PRO A 78 5.50 -5.64 -1.89
CA PRO A 78 6.75 -5.65 -2.63
C PRO A 78 7.09 -4.25 -3.16
N GLY A 79 8.37 -3.97 -3.35
CA GLY A 79 8.82 -2.73 -3.96
C GLY A 79 8.38 -2.60 -5.42
N SER A 80 8.83 -1.54 -6.10
CA SER A 80 8.37 -1.19 -7.44
C SER A 80 9.43 -1.47 -8.54
N ALA A 81 10.38 -2.36 -8.27
CA ALA A 81 11.39 -2.75 -9.28
C ALA A 81 10.78 -3.52 -10.45
N ASN A 82 9.78 -4.34 -10.19
CA ASN A 82 9.14 -5.23 -11.15
C ASN A 82 7.89 -4.59 -11.76
N VAL A 83 7.54 -4.95 -12.99
CA VAL A 83 6.26 -4.56 -13.63
C VAL A 83 5.08 -5.22 -12.88
N ILE A 84 5.25 -6.49 -12.48
CA ILE A 84 4.40 -7.17 -11.52
C ILE A 84 5.32 -7.79 -10.46
N GLY A 85 5.22 -7.33 -9.22
CA GLY A 85 6.18 -7.65 -8.16
C GLY A 85 5.73 -8.74 -7.18
N GLY A 86 4.46 -9.15 -7.24
CA GLY A 86 3.91 -10.12 -6.30
C GLY A 86 2.85 -9.53 -5.39
N THR A 87 2.40 -10.31 -4.42
CA THR A 87 1.32 -9.91 -3.51
C THR A 87 1.85 -9.27 -2.23
N GLY A 88 1.24 -8.12 -1.87
CA GLY A 88 1.33 -7.56 -0.54
C GLY A 88 0.26 -8.12 0.38
N ILE A 89 0.38 -7.82 1.68
CA ILE A 89 -0.49 -8.35 2.72
C ILE A 89 -0.72 -7.32 3.83
N VAL A 90 -1.89 -7.35 4.44
CA VAL A 90 -2.23 -6.54 5.61
C VAL A 90 -1.98 -7.33 6.88
N TYR A 91 -1.40 -6.68 7.88
CA TYR A 91 -1.20 -7.29 9.18
C TYR A 91 -1.24 -6.28 10.32
N LYS A 92 -1.55 -6.77 11.51
CA LYS A 92 -1.47 -6.00 12.75
C LYS A 92 -0.07 -6.03 13.32
N LEU A 93 0.36 -4.93 13.92
CA LEU A 93 1.71 -4.78 14.50
C LEU A 93 1.83 -5.48 15.87
N ARG A 94 1.20 -6.65 16.02
CA ARG A 94 1.18 -7.46 17.22
C ARG A 94 1.12 -8.94 16.87
N GLY A 95 2.07 -9.72 17.35
CA GLY A 95 2.19 -11.17 17.16
C GLY A 95 3.63 -11.63 17.29
N HIS A 96 3.84 -12.93 17.37
CA HIS A 96 5.16 -13.58 17.44
C HIS A 96 5.48 -14.39 16.18
N THR A 97 4.47 -14.61 15.33
CA THR A 97 4.61 -15.26 14.02
C THR A 97 3.88 -14.45 12.97
N ALA A 98 4.24 -14.64 11.70
CA ALA A 98 3.55 -13.98 10.59
C ALA A 98 2.05 -14.33 10.56
N GLU A 99 1.71 -15.60 10.84
CA GLU A 99 0.33 -16.09 10.86
C GLU A 99 -0.51 -15.41 11.95
N GLU A 100 0.08 -15.11 13.13
CA GLU A 100 -0.64 -14.39 14.19
C GLU A 100 -0.91 -12.93 13.83
N MET A 101 -0.06 -12.33 12.98
CA MET A 101 -0.14 -10.92 12.61
C MET A 101 -1.04 -10.68 11.41
N ILE A 102 -0.98 -11.55 10.40
CA ILE A 102 -1.64 -11.40 9.10
C ILE A 102 -3.17 -11.38 9.25
N LEU A 103 -3.82 -10.48 8.53
CA LEU A 103 -5.25 -10.48 8.31
C LEU A 103 -5.55 -11.29 7.02
N PRO A 104 -6.11 -12.51 7.15
CA PRO A 104 -6.30 -13.38 5.99
C PRO A 104 -7.25 -12.77 4.94
N GLY A 105 -7.01 -13.06 3.66
CA GLY A 105 -7.85 -12.60 2.56
C GLY A 105 -7.64 -11.13 2.17
N THR A 106 -6.51 -10.54 2.60
CA THR A 106 -6.17 -9.15 2.33
C THR A 106 -5.03 -8.99 1.32
N GLU A 107 -4.75 -10.03 0.56
CA GLU A 107 -3.72 -10.02 -0.49
C GLU A 107 -4.05 -9.00 -1.57
N GLN A 108 -3.04 -8.27 -2.05
CA GLN A 108 -3.16 -7.27 -3.09
C GLN A 108 -1.96 -7.33 -4.03
N MET A 109 -2.20 -7.30 -5.34
CA MET A 109 -1.15 -7.47 -6.35
C MET A 109 -0.40 -6.16 -6.58
N LYS A 110 0.89 -6.13 -6.29
CA LYS A 110 1.77 -4.98 -6.57
C LYS A 110 2.17 -4.98 -8.04
N MET A 111 1.98 -3.82 -8.67
CA MET A 111 2.41 -3.55 -10.04
C MET A 111 3.15 -2.21 -10.08
N ALA A 112 3.94 -1.96 -11.11
CA ALA A 112 4.63 -0.69 -11.29
C ALA A 112 4.76 -0.29 -12.76
N LEU A 113 4.53 1.01 -13.00
CA LEU A 113 4.90 1.73 -14.22
C LEU A 113 5.99 2.75 -13.89
N GLY A 114 6.40 3.52 -14.88
CA GLY A 114 7.33 4.64 -14.69
C GLY A 114 8.79 4.26 -14.75
N GLU A 115 9.59 4.91 -13.90
CA GLU A 115 11.05 4.87 -13.97
C GLU A 115 11.65 3.58 -13.42
N ASN A 116 11.11 3.06 -12.32
CA ASN A 116 11.75 2.01 -11.56
C ASN A 116 11.93 0.70 -12.36
N PRO A 117 10.90 0.12 -12.99
CA PRO A 117 11.10 -1.11 -13.79
C PRO A 117 12.06 -0.90 -14.96
N LYS A 118 11.98 0.27 -15.63
CA LYS A 118 12.89 0.61 -16.73
C LYS A 118 14.34 0.67 -16.27
N ARG A 119 14.60 1.32 -15.14
CA ARG A 119 15.94 1.47 -14.58
C ARG A 119 16.53 0.11 -14.17
N VAL A 120 15.74 -0.71 -13.47
CA VAL A 120 16.20 -1.98 -12.95
C VAL A 120 16.53 -2.96 -14.07
N PHE A 121 15.62 -3.18 -15.00
CA PHE A 121 15.82 -4.18 -16.06
C PHE A 121 16.57 -3.61 -17.27
N GLY A 122 16.39 -2.35 -17.59
CA GLY A 122 17.07 -1.68 -18.70
C GLY A 122 18.58 -1.61 -18.55
N THR A 123 19.11 -1.48 -17.34
CA THR A 123 20.56 -1.53 -17.08
C THR A 123 21.19 -2.87 -17.42
N SER A 124 20.40 -3.95 -17.43
CA SER A 124 20.82 -5.30 -17.81
C SER A 124 20.41 -5.69 -19.25
N ASN A 125 20.06 -4.72 -20.10
CA ASN A 125 19.56 -4.92 -21.45
C ASN A 125 18.35 -5.87 -21.53
N LYS A 126 17.51 -5.89 -20.49
CA LYS A 126 16.26 -6.65 -20.43
C LYS A 126 15.05 -5.75 -20.56
N MET A 127 13.95 -6.29 -21.04
CA MET A 127 12.66 -5.59 -21.04
C MET A 127 12.11 -5.50 -19.59
N PRO A 128 11.53 -4.34 -19.18
CA PRO A 128 11.29 -3.14 -19.99
C PRO A 128 12.46 -2.15 -19.97
N MET A 129 12.74 -1.49 -21.10
CA MET A 129 13.69 -0.37 -21.20
C MET A 129 12.97 0.98 -21.38
N THR A 130 11.71 0.96 -21.75
CA THR A 130 10.90 2.13 -22.06
C THR A 130 9.53 2.05 -21.40
N ARG A 131 8.82 3.19 -21.25
CA ARG A 131 7.41 3.20 -20.82
C ARG A 131 6.52 2.38 -21.74
N MET A 132 6.79 2.43 -23.05
CA MET A 132 6.09 1.59 -24.05
C MET A 132 6.31 0.10 -23.77
N GLY A 133 7.55 -0.31 -23.47
CA GLY A 133 7.90 -1.68 -23.12
C GLY A 133 7.24 -2.13 -21.81
N THR A 134 7.21 -1.28 -20.78
CA THR A 134 6.51 -1.57 -19.53
C THR A 134 5.03 -1.81 -19.77
N ALA A 135 4.36 -0.91 -20.49
CA ALA A 135 2.92 -1.03 -20.80
C ALA A 135 2.62 -2.26 -21.68
N ALA A 136 3.50 -2.58 -22.66
CA ALA A 136 3.34 -3.75 -23.52
C ALA A 136 3.48 -5.06 -22.72
N LEU A 137 4.50 -5.15 -21.86
CA LEU A 137 4.74 -6.33 -21.02
C LEU A 137 3.58 -6.55 -20.02
N LEU A 138 3.09 -5.48 -19.39
CA LEU A 138 1.95 -5.57 -18.48
C LEU A 138 0.69 -6.08 -19.22
N ARG A 139 0.37 -5.51 -20.39
CA ARG A 139 -0.78 -5.96 -21.20
C ARG A 139 -0.66 -7.41 -21.64
N GLN A 140 0.52 -7.81 -22.10
CA GLN A 140 0.75 -9.20 -22.53
C GLN A 140 0.51 -10.16 -21.36
N THR A 141 1.08 -9.87 -20.19
CA THR A 141 0.92 -10.73 -19.01
C THR A 141 -0.54 -10.81 -18.54
N LEU A 142 -1.26 -9.68 -18.52
CA LEU A 142 -2.68 -9.67 -18.15
C LEU A 142 -3.54 -10.39 -19.19
N HIS A 143 -3.21 -10.29 -20.49
CA HIS A 143 -3.89 -11.04 -21.54
C HIS A 143 -3.69 -12.53 -21.35
N ASP A 144 -2.46 -12.98 -21.13
CA ASP A 144 -2.12 -14.38 -20.90
C ASP A 144 -2.83 -14.94 -19.65
N ALA A 145 -2.84 -14.16 -18.57
CA ALA A 145 -3.58 -14.52 -17.34
C ALA A 145 -5.09 -14.63 -17.57
N LYS A 146 -5.66 -13.74 -18.39
CA LYS A 146 -7.07 -13.81 -18.75
C LYS A 146 -7.39 -15.05 -19.58
N VAL A 147 -6.60 -15.38 -20.60
CA VAL A 147 -6.75 -16.60 -21.41
C VAL A 147 -6.66 -17.83 -20.51
N TYR A 148 -5.69 -17.87 -19.63
CA TYR A 148 -5.50 -18.96 -18.67
C TYR A 148 -6.72 -19.10 -17.73
N SER A 149 -7.20 -18.00 -17.16
CA SER A 149 -8.37 -17.98 -16.28
C SER A 149 -9.64 -18.44 -17.03
N ASP A 150 -9.84 -18.00 -18.27
CA ASP A 150 -10.99 -18.40 -19.08
C ASP A 150 -10.95 -19.92 -19.42
N ALA A 151 -9.74 -20.47 -19.64
CA ALA A 151 -9.56 -21.91 -19.86
C ALA A 151 -9.87 -22.74 -18.60
N LEU A 152 -9.45 -22.27 -17.40
CA LEU A 152 -9.80 -22.88 -16.11
C LEU A 152 -11.34 -22.91 -15.93
N LEU A 153 -12.01 -21.77 -16.12
CA LEU A 153 -13.45 -21.68 -16.01
C LEU A 153 -14.20 -22.57 -17.02
N ALA A 154 -13.63 -22.73 -18.21
CA ALA A 154 -14.21 -23.60 -19.24
C ALA A 154 -14.12 -25.09 -18.84
N ALA A 155 -13.00 -25.50 -18.26
CA ALA A 155 -12.83 -26.89 -17.76
C ALA A 155 -13.69 -27.15 -16.51
N GLU A 156 -13.85 -26.18 -15.61
CA GLU A 156 -14.76 -26.28 -14.45
C GLU A 156 -16.22 -26.49 -14.87
N LYS A 157 -16.67 -25.85 -15.96
CA LYS A 157 -18.05 -25.93 -16.48
C LYS A 157 -18.32 -27.16 -17.36
N ASP A 158 -17.30 -27.68 -17.99
CA ASP A 158 -17.40 -28.78 -18.94
C ASP A 158 -16.28 -29.80 -18.71
N PRO A 159 -16.59 -30.93 -18.02
CA PRO A 159 -15.60 -31.98 -17.72
C PRO A 159 -14.97 -32.65 -18.94
N SER A 160 -15.47 -32.42 -20.15
CA SER A 160 -14.85 -32.91 -21.39
C SER A 160 -13.66 -32.04 -21.86
N LYS A 161 -13.49 -30.84 -21.29
CA LYS A 161 -12.39 -29.93 -21.57
C LYS A 161 -11.24 -30.18 -20.61
N GLU A 162 -10.04 -30.34 -21.17
CA GLU A 162 -8.83 -30.44 -20.35
C GLU A 162 -8.49 -29.07 -19.75
N PRO A 163 -8.18 -28.98 -18.44
CA PRO A 163 -7.69 -27.75 -17.84
C PRO A 163 -6.31 -27.39 -18.43
N PRO A 164 -5.92 -26.11 -18.44
CA PRO A 164 -4.60 -25.70 -18.85
C PRO A 164 -3.54 -26.31 -17.92
N LYS A 165 -2.30 -26.43 -18.41
CA LYS A 165 -1.17 -26.86 -17.56
C LYS A 165 -1.01 -25.88 -16.40
N PRO A 166 -0.79 -26.37 -15.18
CA PRO A 166 -0.53 -25.51 -14.02
C PRO A 166 0.63 -24.54 -14.27
N ASP A 167 0.41 -23.27 -13.97
CA ASP A 167 1.41 -22.20 -14.07
C ASP A 167 1.30 -21.28 -12.84
N PHE A 168 2.30 -21.33 -11.96
CA PHE A 168 2.31 -20.57 -10.71
C PHE A 168 2.20 -19.05 -10.91
N LYS A 169 2.74 -18.52 -12.01
CA LYS A 169 2.62 -17.10 -12.32
C LYS A 169 1.18 -16.76 -12.73
N MET A 170 0.60 -17.58 -13.57
CA MET A 170 -0.78 -17.38 -14.03
C MET A 170 -1.78 -17.63 -12.90
N ASP A 171 -1.58 -18.67 -12.08
CA ASP A 171 -2.43 -18.95 -10.91
C ASP A 171 -2.50 -17.74 -9.97
N ALA A 172 -1.38 -17.07 -9.72
CA ALA A 172 -1.33 -15.86 -8.88
C ALA A 172 -2.09 -14.67 -9.49
N LEU A 173 -2.26 -14.63 -10.82
CA LEU A 173 -2.97 -13.56 -11.53
C LEU A 173 -4.46 -13.86 -11.78
N VAL A 174 -4.91 -15.10 -11.61
CA VAL A 174 -6.33 -15.47 -11.77
C VAL A 174 -7.25 -14.59 -10.93
N PRO A 175 -7.05 -14.40 -9.61
CA PRO A 175 -7.92 -13.54 -8.81
C PRO A 175 -7.87 -12.07 -9.25
N VAL A 176 -6.76 -11.61 -9.83
CA VAL A 176 -6.61 -10.26 -10.38
C VAL A 176 -7.53 -10.06 -11.59
N VAL A 177 -7.43 -10.94 -12.60
CA VAL A 177 -8.20 -10.82 -13.84
C VAL A 177 -9.68 -11.19 -13.67
N ARG A 178 -10.04 -11.86 -12.58
CA ARG A 178 -11.43 -12.09 -12.15
C ARG A 178 -12.00 -10.91 -11.35
N GLY A 179 -11.20 -9.89 -11.01
CA GLY A 179 -11.61 -8.75 -10.19
C GLY A 179 -11.83 -9.09 -8.72
N GLU A 180 -11.29 -10.20 -8.24
CA GLU A 180 -11.35 -10.66 -6.84
C GLU A 180 -10.24 -10.02 -6.01
N MET A 181 -9.04 -9.83 -6.58
CA MET A 181 -7.88 -9.20 -5.96
C MET A 181 -7.63 -7.80 -6.55
N ARG A 182 -7.35 -6.82 -5.69
CA ARG A 182 -7.02 -5.45 -6.08
C ARG A 182 -5.57 -5.34 -6.55
N CYS A 183 -5.34 -4.52 -7.59
CA CYS A 183 -4.01 -4.10 -8.02
C CYS A 183 -3.60 -2.81 -7.31
N ARG A 184 -2.36 -2.75 -6.85
CA ARG A 184 -1.70 -1.60 -6.21
C ARG A 184 -0.61 -1.11 -7.16
N ILE A 185 -0.87 -0.02 -7.88
CA ILE A 185 -0.06 0.35 -9.05
C ILE A 185 0.78 1.59 -8.78
N HIS A 186 2.09 1.39 -8.63
CA HIS A 186 3.07 2.46 -8.51
C HIS A 186 3.08 3.32 -9.77
N SER A 187 2.76 4.59 -9.63
CA SER A 187 2.83 5.60 -10.69
C SER A 187 2.94 7.01 -10.11
N HIS A 188 4.02 7.72 -10.46
CA HIS A 188 4.24 9.09 -9.98
C HIS A 188 3.74 10.14 -10.96
N ARG A 189 4.13 10.04 -12.24
CA ARG A 189 3.85 11.04 -13.26
C ARG A 189 2.43 10.92 -13.79
N ALA A 190 1.85 12.05 -14.19
CA ALA A 190 0.49 12.11 -14.72
C ALA A 190 0.28 11.21 -15.95
N ASP A 191 1.26 11.12 -16.86
CA ASP A 191 1.19 10.24 -18.03
C ASP A 191 1.25 8.74 -17.68
N ASP A 192 2.07 8.35 -16.71
CA ASP A 192 2.14 6.97 -16.20
C ASP A 192 0.85 6.61 -15.44
N ILE A 193 0.29 7.53 -14.65
CA ILE A 193 -1.01 7.36 -13.96
C ILE A 193 -2.13 7.12 -14.98
N CYS A 194 -2.21 7.94 -16.03
CA CYS A 194 -3.21 7.76 -17.09
C CYS A 194 -3.03 6.41 -17.81
N THR A 195 -1.80 6.00 -18.06
CA THR A 195 -1.50 4.70 -18.70
C THR A 195 -1.91 3.53 -17.80
N ALA A 196 -1.62 3.63 -16.48
CA ALA A 196 -2.02 2.62 -15.49
C ALA A 196 -3.55 2.44 -15.47
N MET A 197 -4.28 3.55 -15.32
CA MET A 197 -5.75 3.54 -15.33
C MET A 197 -6.32 2.92 -16.60
N LYS A 198 -5.77 3.33 -17.76
CA LYS A 198 -6.21 2.79 -19.06
C LYS A 198 -6.02 1.28 -19.15
N ILE A 199 -4.87 0.76 -18.73
CA ILE A 199 -4.62 -0.69 -18.74
C ILE A 199 -5.57 -1.41 -17.79
N CYS A 200 -5.80 -0.88 -16.58
CA CYS A 200 -6.75 -1.50 -15.64
C CYS A 200 -8.16 -1.56 -16.20
N GLU A 201 -8.61 -0.51 -16.88
CA GLU A 201 -9.92 -0.46 -17.52
C GLU A 201 -10.02 -1.43 -18.72
N GLU A 202 -8.96 -1.57 -19.52
CA GLU A 202 -8.90 -2.53 -20.64
C GLU A 202 -9.14 -3.98 -20.17
N PHE A 203 -8.75 -4.31 -18.93
CA PHE A 203 -8.88 -5.65 -18.36
C PHE A 203 -9.95 -5.76 -17.26
N GLY A 204 -10.67 -4.67 -16.93
CA GLY A 204 -11.71 -4.67 -15.91
C GLY A 204 -11.19 -4.92 -14.49
N LEU A 205 -9.97 -4.47 -14.18
CA LEU A 205 -9.32 -4.73 -12.89
C LEU A 205 -9.86 -3.81 -11.79
N LYS A 206 -9.90 -4.31 -10.54
CA LYS A 206 -9.96 -3.45 -9.35
C LYS A 206 -8.57 -2.90 -9.08
N TYR A 207 -8.44 -1.58 -8.86
CA TYR A 207 -7.13 -0.99 -8.67
C TYR A 207 -7.14 0.24 -7.75
N SER A 208 -5.98 0.61 -7.26
CA SER A 208 -5.61 1.91 -6.71
C SER A 208 -4.32 2.38 -7.35
N ILE A 209 -4.09 3.68 -7.35
CA ILE A 209 -2.82 4.25 -7.81
C ILE A 209 -2.02 4.66 -6.59
N GLU A 210 -0.77 4.20 -6.56
CA GLU A 210 0.18 4.48 -5.50
C GLU A 210 1.04 5.68 -5.86
N HIS A 211 1.37 6.51 -4.87
CA HIS A 211 2.16 7.74 -4.91
C HIS A 211 1.39 8.93 -5.52
N VAL A 212 0.84 8.80 -6.70
CA VAL A 212 0.03 9.84 -7.38
C VAL A 212 0.68 11.24 -7.33
N THR A 213 2.01 11.30 -7.44
CA THR A 213 2.82 12.51 -7.17
C THR A 213 2.41 13.71 -8.02
N GLU A 214 2.01 13.48 -9.27
CA GLU A 214 1.50 14.51 -10.17
C GLU A 214 -0.04 14.47 -10.34
N GLY A 215 -0.76 13.91 -9.36
CA GLY A 215 -2.22 13.82 -9.39
C GLY A 215 -2.92 15.16 -9.54
N TYR A 216 -2.35 16.23 -8.94
CA TYR A 216 -2.85 17.59 -9.05
C TYR A 216 -2.96 18.10 -10.50
N LYS A 217 -2.22 17.51 -11.45
CA LYS A 217 -2.29 17.89 -12.88
C LYS A 217 -3.49 17.28 -13.61
N ILE A 218 -4.10 16.24 -13.05
CA ILE A 218 -5.13 15.41 -13.70
C ILE A 218 -6.31 15.10 -12.75
N VAL A 219 -6.60 16.01 -11.83
CA VAL A 219 -7.65 15.86 -10.81
C VAL A 219 -9.00 15.51 -11.44
N ASP A 220 -9.38 16.20 -12.49
CA ASP A 220 -10.62 15.98 -13.24
C ASP A 220 -10.73 14.55 -13.79
N VAL A 221 -9.63 14.00 -14.28
CA VAL A 221 -9.56 12.62 -14.78
C VAL A 221 -9.70 11.63 -13.64
N LEU A 222 -8.98 11.83 -12.54
CA LEU A 222 -9.04 10.98 -11.35
C LEU A 222 -10.44 10.99 -10.74
N GLN A 223 -11.04 12.19 -10.62
CA GLN A 223 -12.39 12.38 -10.08
C GLN A 223 -13.45 11.70 -10.93
N LYS A 224 -13.38 11.87 -12.26
CA LYS A 224 -14.31 11.21 -13.20
C LYS A 224 -14.29 9.69 -13.07
N LYS A 225 -13.14 9.11 -12.76
CA LYS A 225 -12.93 7.67 -12.64
C LYS A 225 -13.07 7.15 -11.19
N GLN A 226 -13.26 8.05 -10.22
CA GLN A 226 -13.36 7.71 -8.79
C GLN A 226 -12.20 6.84 -8.30
N VAL A 227 -10.97 7.21 -8.68
CA VAL A 227 -9.77 6.44 -8.35
C VAL A 227 -9.41 6.62 -6.89
N THR A 228 -9.16 5.52 -6.18
CA THR A 228 -8.52 5.57 -4.86
C THR A 228 -7.04 5.91 -5.01
N CYS A 229 -6.61 7.00 -4.37
CA CYS A 229 -5.26 7.52 -4.43
C CYS A 229 -4.51 7.22 -3.12
N VAL A 230 -3.38 6.55 -3.19
CA VAL A 230 -2.47 6.39 -2.04
C VAL A 230 -1.32 7.36 -2.25
N VAL A 231 -1.28 8.43 -1.47
CA VAL A 231 -0.41 9.59 -1.73
C VAL A 231 0.76 9.60 -0.75
N GLY A 232 1.95 9.67 -1.27
CA GLY A 232 3.21 9.67 -0.54
C GLY A 232 4.34 8.95 -1.30
N PRO A 233 5.59 9.06 -0.87
CA PRO A 233 6.10 9.88 0.25
C PRO A 233 6.06 11.38 -0.03
N HIS A 234 6.05 12.20 1.03
CA HIS A 234 5.87 13.66 0.90
C HIS A 234 7.14 14.46 1.18
N LEU A 235 8.00 13.99 2.08
CA LEU A 235 9.18 14.73 2.56
C LEU A 235 10.47 14.16 1.96
N TRP A 236 10.46 13.88 0.67
CA TRP A 236 11.63 13.38 -0.02
C TRP A 236 12.26 14.46 -0.89
N ALA A 237 13.60 14.50 -0.91
CA ALA A 237 14.31 15.19 -1.97
C ALA A 237 14.00 14.52 -3.32
N PRO A 238 13.96 15.26 -4.44
CA PRO A 238 13.73 14.70 -5.77
C PRO A 238 14.94 13.88 -6.24
N VAL A 239 15.06 12.66 -5.71
CA VAL A 239 16.18 11.73 -5.99
C VAL A 239 16.05 11.00 -7.32
N LYS A 240 14.92 11.15 -8.01
CA LYS A 240 14.66 10.56 -9.34
C LYS A 240 13.73 11.48 -10.15
N GLU A 241 13.80 11.37 -11.49
CA GLU A 241 13.07 12.27 -12.40
C GLU A 241 11.55 12.21 -12.23
N GLU A 242 10.99 11.04 -11.96
CA GLU A 242 9.53 10.90 -11.87
C GLU A 242 8.91 11.58 -10.65
N ILE A 243 9.70 11.97 -9.64
CA ILE A 243 9.21 12.73 -8.47
C ILE A 243 9.56 14.22 -8.53
N ARG A 244 10.14 14.69 -9.65
CA ARG A 244 10.46 16.11 -9.85
C ARG A 244 9.23 17.03 -9.70
N GLY A 245 8.04 16.53 -10.08
CA GLY A 245 6.77 17.24 -9.95
C GLY A 245 6.11 17.14 -8.57
N MET A 246 6.83 16.74 -7.53
CA MET A 246 6.27 16.64 -6.17
C MET A 246 5.76 18.01 -5.71
N ASN A 247 4.53 18.03 -5.23
CA ASN A 247 3.86 19.23 -4.70
C ASN A 247 3.20 18.87 -3.36
N VAL A 248 3.55 19.58 -2.32
CA VAL A 248 3.04 19.36 -0.96
C VAL A 248 1.52 19.57 -0.85
N GLU A 249 0.94 20.40 -1.72
CA GLU A 249 -0.51 20.68 -1.78
C GLU A 249 -1.30 19.54 -2.45
N ASN A 250 -0.61 18.63 -3.16
CA ASN A 250 -1.25 17.58 -3.95
C ASN A 250 -2.29 16.78 -3.16
N THR A 251 -1.95 16.34 -1.94
CA THR A 251 -2.86 15.56 -1.08
C THR A 251 -4.13 16.32 -0.75
N GLY A 252 -4.00 17.60 -0.37
CA GLY A 252 -5.14 18.48 -0.10
C GLY A 252 -5.99 18.72 -1.35
N ILE A 253 -5.37 18.95 -2.50
CA ILE A 253 -6.06 19.14 -3.79
C ILE A 253 -6.90 17.90 -4.13
N LEU A 254 -6.35 16.71 -4.02
CA LEU A 254 -7.05 15.45 -4.32
C LEU A 254 -8.21 15.19 -3.33
N ALA A 255 -7.96 15.38 -2.03
CA ALA A 255 -8.99 15.20 -1.00
C ALA A 255 -10.14 16.21 -1.16
N ASN A 256 -9.83 17.49 -1.42
CA ASN A 256 -10.83 18.55 -1.64
C ASN A 256 -11.66 18.34 -2.94
N ALA A 257 -11.12 17.58 -3.89
CA ALA A 257 -11.86 17.15 -5.08
C ALA A 257 -12.82 15.96 -4.79
N GLY A 258 -12.90 15.47 -3.54
CA GLY A 258 -13.76 14.38 -3.14
C GLY A 258 -13.25 12.99 -3.49
N LEU A 259 -11.95 12.85 -3.75
CA LEU A 259 -11.31 11.55 -3.99
C LEU A 259 -11.07 10.82 -2.66
N HIS A 260 -11.08 9.48 -2.72
CA HIS A 260 -10.59 8.63 -1.62
C HIS A 260 -9.07 8.71 -1.56
N VAL A 261 -8.54 9.33 -0.51
CA VAL A 261 -7.11 9.56 -0.33
C VAL A 261 -6.59 8.83 0.90
N CYS A 262 -5.70 7.88 0.70
CA CYS A 262 -4.87 7.30 1.76
C CYS A 262 -3.52 8.03 1.79
N ILE A 263 -3.02 8.34 2.98
CA ILE A 263 -1.72 9.02 3.15
C ILE A 263 -0.71 7.99 3.63
N THR A 264 0.45 7.92 2.98
CA THR A 264 1.48 6.93 3.27
C THR A 264 2.87 7.54 3.41
N ALA A 265 3.71 6.88 4.19
CA ALA A 265 5.14 7.18 4.25
C ALA A 265 5.96 6.46 3.17
N ASP A 266 5.46 5.34 2.61
CA ASP A 266 6.15 4.51 1.61
C ASP A 266 7.54 4.02 2.09
N THR A 267 7.62 3.58 3.35
CA THR A 267 8.89 3.21 3.99
C THR A 267 8.71 2.06 4.98
N ALA A 268 9.74 1.81 5.80
CA ALA A 268 9.67 0.93 6.96
C ALA A 268 9.54 1.76 8.26
N SER A 269 10.58 1.89 9.08
CA SER A 269 10.48 2.59 10.37
C SER A 269 10.14 4.08 10.26
N GLN A 270 10.41 4.73 9.14
CA GLN A 270 10.06 6.13 8.92
C GLN A 270 8.55 6.38 8.90
N THR A 271 7.72 5.35 8.78
CA THR A 271 6.27 5.42 8.99
C THR A 271 5.93 6.01 10.37
N GLN A 272 6.79 5.86 11.38
CA GLN A 272 6.63 6.52 12.68
C GLN A 272 6.49 8.05 12.59
N TYR A 273 7.01 8.68 11.55
CA TYR A 273 6.95 10.13 11.33
C TYR A 273 5.76 10.57 10.45
N LEU A 274 4.93 9.64 9.99
CA LEU A 274 3.77 9.97 9.16
C LEU A 274 2.79 10.91 9.86
N PRO A 275 2.50 10.83 11.17
CA PRO A 275 1.64 11.79 11.85
C PRO A 275 2.15 13.25 11.72
N MET A 276 3.44 13.47 11.88
CA MET A 276 4.06 14.78 11.69
C MET A 276 3.97 15.26 10.23
N THR A 277 4.16 14.34 9.28
CA THR A 277 3.98 14.61 7.84
C THR A 277 2.55 15.04 7.54
N VAL A 278 1.55 14.36 8.10
CA VAL A 278 0.13 14.74 7.97
C VAL A 278 -0.12 16.15 8.50
N GLY A 279 0.46 16.50 9.65
CA GLY A 279 0.38 17.87 10.20
C GLY A 279 0.94 18.92 9.24
N MET A 280 2.05 18.62 8.56
CA MET A 280 2.60 19.48 7.53
C MET A 280 1.64 19.61 6.33
N LEU A 281 1.02 18.53 5.88
CA LEU A 281 0.03 18.56 4.79
C LEU A 281 -1.19 19.42 5.15
N MET A 282 -1.60 19.41 6.42
CA MET A 282 -2.67 20.30 6.93
C MET A 282 -2.28 21.78 6.79
N CYS A 283 -1.04 22.15 7.06
CA CYS A 283 -0.54 23.51 6.80
C CYS A 283 -0.58 23.89 5.31
N HIS A 284 -0.69 22.91 4.41
CA HIS A 284 -0.74 23.09 2.96
C HIS A 284 -2.09 22.71 2.34
N GLY A 285 -3.19 22.89 3.10
CA GLY A 285 -4.54 22.81 2.54
C GLY A 285 -5.26 21.48 2.67
N LEU A 286 -4.67 20.47 3.34
CA LEU A 286 -5.40 19.27 3.73
C LEU A 286 -6.30 19.60 4.94
N SER A 287 -7.60 19.32 4.83
CA SER A 287 -8.52 19.50 5.97
C SER A 287 -8.22 18.49 7.10
N GLU A 288 -8.54 18.87 8.34
CA GLU A 288 -8.36 17.98 9.50
C GLU A 288 -9.14 16.67 9.34
N GLU A 289 -10.38 16.75 8.85
CA GLU A 289 -11.20 15.56 8.58
C GLU A 289 -10.51 14.63 7.57
N ALA A 290 -10.04 15.16 6.43
CA ALA A 290 -9.35 14.37 5.42
C ALA A 290 -8.02 13.81 5.94
N ALA A 291 -7.32 14.55 6.82
CA ALA A 291 -6.10 14.10 7.47
C ALA A 291 -6.35 12.86 8.34
N PHE A 292 -7.35 12.90 9.24
CA PHE A 292 -7.72 11.73 10.04
C PHE A 292 -8.20 10.58 9.17
N ARG A 293 -9.11 10.82 8.25
CA ARG A 293 -9.61 9.79 7.33
C ARG A 293 -8.47 9.12 6.56
N GLY A 294 -7.50 9.90 6.05
CA GLY A 294 -6.41 9.44 5.22
C GLY A 294 -5.41 8.49 5.89
N VAL A 295 -5.41 8.41 7.23
CA VAL A 295 -4.59 7.48 8.02
C VAL A 295 -5.42 6.55 8.93
N THR A 296 -6.72 6.45 8.70
CA THR A 296 -7.63 5.59 9.48
C THR A 296 -8.61 4.87 8.56
N ILE A 297 -9.79 5.44 8.28
CA ILE A 297 -10.88 4.76 7.58
C ILE A 297 -10.64 4.61 6.07
N GLU A 298 -9.98 5.56 5.40
CA GLU A 298 -9.69 5.43 3.97
C GLU A 298 -8.72 4.27 3.69
N PRO A 299 -7.57 4.14 4.39
CA PRO A 299 -6.73 2.95 4.25
C PRO A 299 -7.45 1.66 4.69
N ALA A 300 -8.25 1.66 5.76
CA ALA A 300 -9.03 0.48 6.14
C ALA A 300 -9.98 0.03 5.02
N THR A 301 -10.64 0.98 4.36
CA THR A 301 -11.56 0.72 3.23
C THR A 301 -10.80 0.18 2.02
N LEU A 302 -9.68 0.82 1.65
CA LEU A 302 -8.83 0.35 0.55
C LEU A 302 -8.37 -1.08 0.76
N LEU A 303 -7.96 -1.39 1.99
CA LEU A 303 -7.40 -2.70 2.37
C LEU A 303 -8.47 -3.79 2.59
N GLY A 304 -9.76 -3.42 2.60
CA GLY A 304 -10.87 -4.36 2.80
C GLY A 304 -11.04 -4.80 4.26
N VAL A 305 -10.61 -3.98 5.23
CA VAL A 305 -10.67 -4.29 6.67
C VAL A 305 -11.45 -3.23 7.48
N ALA A 306 -12.24 -2.41 6.80
CA ALA A 306 -13.00 -1.32 7.43
C ALA A 306 -14.14 -1.81 8.36
N ASP A 307 -14.54 -3.05 8.24
CA ASP A 307 -15.46 -3.73 9.16
C ASP A 307 -14.81 -4.06 10.51
N ARG A 308 -13.47 -4.10 10.56
CA ARG A 308 -12.68 -4.45 11.75
C ARG A 308 -11.96 -3.27 12.38
N VAL A 309 -11.36 -2.38 11.58
CA VAL A 309 -10.47 -1.30 12.04
C VAL A 309 -10.77 0.02 11.32
N GLY A 310 -10.08 1.10 11.69
CA GLY A 310 -10.17 2.41 11.03
C GLY A 310 -11.20 3.37 11.61
N SER A 311 -12.03 2.94 12.55
CA SER A 311 -12.93 3.79 13.34
C SER A 311 -13.21 3.19 14.72
N ILE A 312 -13.66 4.02 15.67
CA ILE A 312 -14.05 3.58 17.02
C ILE A 312 -15.56 3.33 17.00
N GLU A 313 -15.94 2.08 16.81
CA GLU A 313 -17.34 1.65 16.73
C GLU A 313 -17.53 0.32 17.47
N VAL A 314 -18.75 0.12 18.00
CA VAL A 314 -19.11 -1.16 18.63
C VAL A 314 -19.06 -2.30 17.61
N GLY A 315 -18.35 -3.36 17.95
CA GLY A 315 -18.20 -4.53 17.09
C GLY A 315 -16.90 -4.56 16.29
N LYS A 316 -16.14 -3.46 16.25
CA LYS A 316 -14.79 -3.43 15.67
C LYS A 316 -13.74 -3.85 16.69
N ASP A 317 -12.57 -4.20 16.17
CA ASP A 317 -11.40 -4.54 16.98
C ASP A 317 -11.00 -3.33 17.82
N ALA A 318 -10.59 -3.55 19.07
CA ALA A 318 -10.16 -2.47 19.96
C ALA A 318 -8.70 -2.06 19.61
N ASP A 319 -8.55 -1.44 18.45
CA ASP A 319 -7.32 -0.86 17.94
C ASP A 319 -7.37 0.65 18.14
N LEU A 320 -6.61 1.16 19.13
CA LEU A 320 -6.69 2.54 19.59
C LEU A 320 -5.29 3.13 19.76
N ALA A 321 -5.19 4.45 19.61
CA ALA A 321 -4.02 5.21 20.00
C ALA A 321 -4.41 6.42 20.88
N VAL A 322 -3.59 6.69 21.89
CA VAL A 322 -3.76 7.84 22.79
C VAL A 322 -2.57 8.76 22.64
N PHE A 323 -2.85 10.05 22.40
CA PHE A 323 -1.83 11.07 22.19
C PHE A 323 -1.91 12.16 23.26
N THR A 324 -0.78 12.75 23.66
CA THR A 324 -0.70 13.84 24.64
C THR A 324 -1.36 15.13 24.18
N GLY A 325 -1.57 15.31 22.88
CA GLY A 325 -2.20 16.45 22.23
C GLY A 325 -2.69 16.05 20.85
N HIS A 326 -2.94 17.02 19.97
CA HIS A 326 -3.40 16.73 18.60
C HIS A 326 -2.42 15.76 17.89
N PRO A 327 -2.88 14.62 17.37
CA PRO A 327 -1.99 13.55 16.84
C PRO A 327 -1.00 14.03 15.79
N PHE A 328 -1.40 15.01 14.98
CA PHE A 328 -0.59 15.54 13.88
C PHE A 328 0.26 16.76 14.26
N SER A 329 0.28 17.12 15.53
CA SER A 329 1.19 18.15 16.07
C SER A 329 2.58 17.53 16.30
N SER A 330 3.64 18.20 15.85
CA SER A 330 5.03 17.79 16.12
C SER A 330 5.39 17.79 17.62
N MET A 331 4.57 18.42 18.46
CA MET A 331 4.73 18.47 19.93
C MET A 331 3.96 17.35 20.63
N SER A 332 3.13 16.61 19.93
CA SER A 332 2.35 15.49 20.47
C SER A 332 3.13 14.20 20.43
N LYS A 333 2.88 13.33 21.43
CA LYS A 333 3.44 11.98 21.49
C LYS A 333 2.31 10.97 21.62
N CYS A 334 2.41 9.83 20.96
CA CYS A 334 1.61 8.68 21.27
C CYS A 334 2.09 8.12 22.63
N VAL A 335 1.16 7.93 23.56
CA VAL A 335 1.46 7.42 24.92
C VAL A 335 0.80 6.08 25.19
N VAL A 336 -0.17 5.68 24.40
CA VAL A 336 -0.74 4.32 24.46
C VAL A 336 -1.05 3.89 23.03
N THR A 337 -0.63 2.69 22.68
CA THR A 337 -1.13 1.96 21.50
C THR A 337 -1.73 0.65 21.95
N MET A 338 -2.96 0.40 21.53
CA MET A 338 -3.72 -0.81 21.82
C MET A 338 -4.06 -1.54 20.53
N ILE A 339 -3.83 -2.83 20.49
CA ILE A 339 -4.16 -3.71 19.36
C ILE A 339 -4.95 -4.90 19.90
N ASP A 340 -6.13 -5.16 19.33
CA ASP A 340 -7.07 -6.21 19.78
C ASP A 340 -7.37 -6.13 21.30
N GLY A 341 -7.49 -4.92 21.83
CA GLY A 341 -7.74 -4.71 23.25
C GLY A 341 -6.53 -4.93 24.16
N CYS A 342 -5.35 -5.24 23.60
CA CYS A 342 -4.11 -5.39 24.37
C CYS A 342 -3.25 -4.13 24.22
N VAL A 343 -2.80 -3.56 25.35
CA VAL A 343 -1.81 -2.47 25.34
C VAL A 343 -0.47 -3.04 24.88
N VAL A 344 0.03 -2.50 23.77
CA VAL A 344 1.28 -2.93 23.14
C VAL A 344 2.38 -1.88 23.24
N HIS A 345 2.01 -0.64 23.57
CA HIS A 345 2.92 0.46 23.88
C HIS A 345 2.29 1.31 25.00
N GLN A 346 3.12 1.68 25.98
CA GLN A 346 2.77 2.63 27.05
C GLN A 346 4.01 3.45 27.39
N GLY A 347 3.98 4.76 27.05
CA GLY A 347 5.07 5.71 27.22
C GLY A 347 4.84 6.81 28.25
#